data_46a07192c5c54b9f4f52f2994abd7089
#
_entry.id   46a07192c5c54b9f4f52f2994abd7089
#
_cell.length_a   1.000
_cell.length_b   1.000
_cell.length_c   1.000
_cell.angle_alpha   90.00
_cell.angle_beta   90.00
_cell.angle_gamma   90.00
#
_symmetry.space_group_name_H-M   'P 1'
#
loop_
_entity.id
_entity.type
_entity.pdbx_description
1 polymer ?
#
loop_
_entity_poly.entity_id
_entity_poly.type
_entity_poly.pdbx_seq_one_letter_code
_entity_poly.pdbx_strand_id
1 'polypeptide(L)'
;KDSIAPTAPHTVVLAKKGAEWTLSWKPGEPSTDRDPADYYVVYRIKKGEFDPLENADNIIYKGKLTQITLENQYIKTGYGFVVTAFDRLHNESLPGTVQWLISKKTE
;
A
#
# COMPACT_ATOMS: atom_id res chain seq x y z
N LYS A 1 27.99 -2.63 6.03
CA LYS A 1 27.01 -1.66 6.48
C LYS A 1 25.60 -2.19 6.29
N ASP A 2 24.80 -2.09 7.32
CA ASP A 2 23.42 -2.57 7.26
C ASP A 2 22.54 -1.59 6.49
N SER A 3 21.66 -2.14 5.71
CA SER A 3 20.65 -1.35 5.03
C SER A 3 19.55 -0.96 6.00
N ILE A 4 19.03 0.23 5.80
CA ILE A 4 17.90 0.72 6.58
C ILE A 4 16.74 0.89 5.62
N ALA A 5 15.60 0.32 6.00
CA ALA A 5 14.42 0.31 5.15
C ALA A 5 14.01 1.74 4.77
N PRO A 6 13.34 1.90 3.63
CA PRO A 6 12.89 3.22 3.19
C PRO A 6 11.90 3.84 4.16
N THR A 7 11.72 5.14 4.00
CA THR A 7 10.65 5.85 4.69
C THR A 7 9.31 5.36 4.15
N ALA A 8 8.32 5.27 5.02
CA ALA A 8 7.00 4.78 4.64
C ALA A 8 6.36 5.69 3.58
N PRO A 9 5.60 5.11 2.64
CA PRO A 9 4.79 5.92 1.74
C PRO A 9 3.78 6.74 2.54
N HIS A 10 3.35 7.86 1.97
CA HIS A 10 2.38 8.71 2.65
C HIS A 10 1.35 9.23 1.66
N THR A 11 0.38 9.97 2.18
CA THR A 11 -0.71 10.51 1.37
C THR A 11 -1.36 9.42 0.54
N VAL A 12 -1.71 8.33 1.23
CA VAL A 12 -2.37 7.19 0.58
C VAL A 12 -3.84 7.54 0.39
N VAL A 13 -4.31 7.50 -0.85
CA VAL A 13 -5.67 7.92 -1.19
C VAL A 13 -6.37 6.81 -1.95
N LEU A 14 -7.56 6.45 -1.46
CA LEU A 14 -8.45 5.52 -2.13
C LEU A 14 -9.60 6.36 -2.70
N ALA A 15 -9.72 6.39 -4.03
CA ALA A 15 -10.69 7.26 -4.68
C ALA A 15 -11.51 6.48 -5.70
N LYS A 16 -12.77 6.85 -5.82
CA LYS A 16 -13.65 6.29 -6.83
C LYS A 16 -13.90 7.33 -7.89
N LYS A 17 -13.69 6.96 -9.15
CA LYS A 17 -13.94 7.83 -10.29
C LYS A 17 -14.75 7.05 -11.30
N GLY A 18 -16.02 7.42 -11.47
CA GLY A 18 -16.92 6.62 -12.28
C GLY A 18 -17.09 5.24 -11.67
N ALA A 19 -16.83 4.22 -12.44
CA ALA A 19 -16.94 2.84 -11.96
C ALA A 19 -15.63 2.29 -11.43
N GLU A 20 -14.54 3.08 -11.52
CA GLU A 20 -13.22 2.59 -11.14
C GLU A 20 -12.78 3.11 -9.78
N TRP A 21 -12.08 2.25 -9.06
CA TRP A 21 -11.41 2.63 -7.84
C TRP A 21 -9.91 2.69 -8.08
N THR A 22 -9.27 3.74 -7.58
CA THR A 22 -7.83 3.89 -7.68
C THR A 22 -7.24 4.04 -6.30
N LEU A 23 -6.03 3.53 -6.14
CA LEU A 23 -5.24 3.74 -4.94
C LEU A 23 -3.97 4.44 -5.37
N SER A 24 -3.65 5.55 -4.72
CA SER A 24 -2.45 6.28 -5.02
C SER A 24 -1.72 6.64 -3.73
N TRP A 25 -0.44 6.93 -3.86
CA TRP A 25 0.38 7.28 -2.71
C TRP A 25 1.56 8.10 -3.17
N LYS A 26 2.26 8.67 -2.23
CA LYS A 26 3.49 9.40 -2.50
C LYS A 26 4.66 8.70 -1.85
N PRO A 27 5.84 8.76 -2.48
CA PRO A 27 7.05 8.21 -1.87
C PRO A 27 7.30 8.88 -0.53
N GLY A 28 7.86 8.13 0.41
CA GLY A 28 8.25 8.69 1.67
C GLY A 28 9.33 9.76 1.48
N GLU A 29 9.46 10.62 2.46
CA GLU A 29 10.44 11.70 2.39
C GLU A 29 11.85 11.13 2.34
N PRO A 30 12.72 11.67 1.48
CA PRO A 30 14.09 11.20 1.42
C PRO A 30 14.80 11.45 2.77
N SER A 31 15.72 10.56 3.09
CA SER A 31 16.48 10.67 4.31
C SER A 31 17.89 10.16 4.05
N THR A 32 18.88 10.85 4.62
CA THR A 32 20.25 10.38 4.49
C THR A 32 20.49 9.10 5.28
N ASP A 33 19.61 8.80 6.22
CA ASP A 33 19.73 7.61 7.07
C ASP A 33 19.04 6.39 6.51
N ARG A 34 18.28 6.54 5.43
CA ARG A 34 17.46 5.44 4.92
C ARG A 34 17.71 5.24 3.44
N ASP A 35 17.57 4.00 3.01
CA ASP A 35 17.67 3.68 1.59
C ASP A 35 16.47 4.22 0.85
N PRO A 36 16.62 4.61 -0.43
CA PRO A 36 15.47 5.00 -1.23
C PRO A 36 14.60 3.80 -1.55
N ALA A 37 13.33 4.07 -1.84
CA ALA A 37 12.43 3.02 -2.27
C ALA A 37 12.83 2.54 -3.66
N ASP A 38 12.82 1.23 -3.83
CA ASP A 38 13.05 0.61 -5.14
C ASP A 38 11.75 0.16 -5.77
N TYR A 39 10.81 -0.30 -4.95
CA TYR A 39 9.49 -0.69 -5.43
C TYR A 39 8.51 -0.63 -4.27
N TYR A 40 7.24 -0.77 -4.59
CA TYR A 40 6.16 -0.73 -3.61
C TYR A 40 5.38 -2.03 -3.64
N VAL A 41 4.77 -2.35 -2.51
CA VAL A 41 3.87 -3.50 -2.40
C VAL A 41 2.57 -3.01 -1.82
N VAL A 42 1.46 -3.43 -2.43
CA VAL A 42 0.13 -3.12 -1.93
C VAL A 42 -0.49 -4.39 -1.40
N TYR A 43 -0.96 -4.32 -0.16
CA TYR A 43 -1.65 -5.42 0.50
C TYR A 43 -3.12 -5.08 0.61
N ARG A 44 -3.96 -6.10 0.41
CA ARG A 44 -5.39 -6.00 0.71
C ARG A 44 -5.61 -6.80 1.96
N ILE A 45 -6.09 -6.15 3.01
CA ILE A 45 -6.18 -6.77 4.32
C ILE A 45 -7.61 -6.74 4.81
N LYS A 46 -7.94 -7.69 5.67
CA LYS A 46 -9.27 -7.79 6.25
C LYS A 46 -9.24 -7.16 7.63
N LYS A 47 -10.30 -6.46 7.98
CA LYS A 47 -10.37 -5.84 9.30
C LYS A 47 -10.29 -6.91 10.38
N GLY A 48 -9.40 -6.68 11.35
CA GLY A 48 -9.20 -7.64 12.44
C GLY A 48 -8.26 -8.78 12.13
N GLU A 49 -7.69 -8.80 10.93
CA GLU A 49 -6.75 -9.86 10.56
C GLU A 49 -5.46 -9.75 11.38
N PHE A 50 -4.95 -10.88 11.84
CA PHE A 50 -3.70 -10.91 12.60
C PHE A 50 -2.51 -10.91 11.65
N ASP A 51 -1.55 -10.02 11.91
CA ASP A 51 -0.32 -9.90 11.13
C ASP A 51 -0.56 -9.92 9.62
N PRO A 52 -1.41 -9.01 9.11
CA PRO A 52 -1.82 -9.10 7.70
C PRO A 52 -0.67 -8.89 6.72
N LEU A 53 0.38 -8.18 7.08
CA LEU A 53 1.50 -7.94 6.17
C LEU A 53 2.45 -9.13 6.11
N GLU A 54 2.28 -10.11 6.99
CA GLU A 54 3.04 -11.35 6.93
C GLU A 54 2.39 -12.38 6.02
N ASN A 55 1.19 -12.10 5.51
CA ASN A 55 0.48 -13.01 4.66
C ASN A 55 0.65 -12.61 3.19
N ALA A 56 1.48 -13.35 2.48
CA ALA A 56 1.77 -13.04 1.08
C ALA A 56 0.54 -13.13 0.19
N ASP A 57 -0.48 -13.88 0.60
CA ASP A 57 -1.71 -13.97 -0.18
C ASP A 57 -2.46 -12.65 -0.21
N ASN A 58 -2.12 -11.72 0.69
CA ASN A 58 -2.76 -10.40 0.72
C ASN A 58 -2.16 -9.44 -0.30
N ILE A 59 -1.05 -9.78 -0.93
CA ILE A 59 -0.38 -8.89 -1.88
C ILE A 59 -1.18 -8.85 -3.17
N ILE A 60 -1.58 -7.64 -3.60
CA ILE A 60 -2.31 -7.48 -4.84
C ILE A 60 -1.53 -6.68 -5.89
N TYR A 61 -0.42 -6.07 -5.49
CA TYR A 61 0.43 -5.34 -6.43
C TYR A 61 1.85 -5.29 -5.90
N LYS A 62 2.80 -5.41 -6.82
CA LYS A 62 4.21 -5.20 -6.53
C LYS A 62 4.83 -4.55 -7.75
N GLY A 63 5.43 -3.39 -7.58
CA GLY A 63 6.05 -2.70 -8.71
C GLY A 63 6.44 -1.28 -8.36
N LYS A 64 6.72 -0.49 -9.38
CA LYS A 64 7.29 0.85 -9.20
C LYS A 64 6.28 1.97 -9.36
N LEU A 65 5.05 1.66 -9.70
CA LEU A 65 4.02 2.68 -9.84
C LEU A 65 3.64 3.23 -8.47
N THR A 66 3.13 4.46 -8.46
CA THR A 66 2.60 5.07 -7.25
C THR A 66 1.09 5.27 -7.33
N GLN A 67 0.47 4.66 -8.33
CA GLN A 67 -0.97 4.67 -8.48
C GLN A 67 -1.38 3.43 -9.24
N ILE A 68 -2.41 2.76 -8.78
CA ILE A 68 -2.94 1.57 -9.44
C ILE A 68 -4.45 1.66 -9.49
N THR A 69 -5.04 0.99 -10.48
CA THR A 69 -6.48 0.80 -10.56
C THR A 69 -6.80 -0.54 -9.93
N LEU A 70 -7.75 -0.55 -8.99
CA LEU A 70 -8.10 -1.75 -8.27
C LEU A 70 -9.14 -2.54 -9.05
N GLU A 71 -8.89 -3.84 -9.19
CA GLU A 71 -9.85 -4.73 -9.84
C GLU A 71 -11.11 -4.85 -8.97
N ASN A 72 -12.24 -5.03 -9.62
CA ASN A 72 -13.51 -5.09 -8.92
C ASN A 72 -13.56 -6.19 -7.87
N GLN A 73 -12.85 -7.28 -8.08
CA GLN A 73 -12.84 -8.38 -7.12
C GLN A 73 -12.27 -7.97 -5.77
N TYR A 74 -11.47 -6.90 -5.74
CA TYR A 74 -10.85 -6.42 -4.50
C TYR A 74 -11.69 -5.38 -3.77
N ILE A 75 -12.77 -4.93 -4.39
CA ILE A 75 -13.62 -3.87 -3.83
C ILE A 75 -14.71 -4.50 -2.98
N LYS A 76 -14.46 -4.58 -1.69
CA LYS A 76 -15.39 -5.21 -0.77
C LYS A 76 -15.32 -4.51 0.58
N THR A 77 -16.51 -4.22 1.11
CA THR A 77 -16.60 -3.57 2.43
C THR A 77 -15.92 -4.43 3.49
N GLY A 78 -15.21 -3.79 4.39
CA GLY A 78 -14.52 -4.49 5.47
C GLY A 78 -13.07 -4.82 5.15
N TYR A 79 -12.64 -4.51 3.93
CA TYR A 79 -11.24 -4.69 3.53
C TYR A 79 -10.56 -3.33 3.44
N GLY A 80 -9.26 -3.35 3.56
CA GLY A 80 -8.46 -2.14 3.45
C GLY A 80 -7.23 -2.38 2.61
N PHE A 81 -6.57 -1.28 2.25
CA PHE A 81 -5.40 -1.33 1.40
C PHE A 81 -4.24 -0.64 2.10
N VAL A 82 -3.08 -1.29 2.08
CA VAL A 82 -1.88 -0.82 2.74
C VAL A 82 -0.75 -0.81 1.75
N VAL A 83 0.08 0.22 1.77
CA VAL A 83 1.22 0.32 0.88
C VAL A 83 2.49 0.37 1.71
N THR A 84 3.49 -0.43 1.31
CA THR A 84 4.82 -0.36 1.88
C THR A 84 5.82 -0.11 0.76
N ALA A 85 7.00 0.36 1.14
CA ALA A 85 8.11 0.56 0.22
C ALA A 85 9.22 -0.42 0.56
N PHE A 86 9.88 -0.94 -0.47
CA PHE A 86 11.02 -1.82 -0.30
C PHE A 86 12.24 -1.21 -0.96
N ASP A 87 13.40 -1.37 -0.35
CA ASP A 87 14.64 -1.01 -1.02
C ASP A 87 15.09 -2.18 -1.89
N ARG A 88 16.22 -1.99 -2.59
CA ARG A 88 16.70 -3.03 -3.51
C ARG A 88 17.20 -4.27 -2.79
N LEU A 89 17.40 -4.20 -1.49
CA LEU A 89 17.80 -5.35 -0.68
C LEU A 89 16.61 -5.99 0.02
N HIS A 90 15.39 -5.59 -0.37
CA HIS A 90 14.14 -6.15 0.13
C HIS A 90 13.85 -5.84 1.59
N ASN A 91 14.34 -4.71 2.08
CA ASN A 91 13.97 -4.24 3.42
C ASN A 91 12.68 -3.45 3.30
N GLU A 92 11.68 -3.85 4.08
CA GLU A 92 10.35 -3.26 3.99
C GLU A 92 10.18 -2.11 4.97
N SER A 93 9.62 -1.00 4.48
CA SER A 93 9.30 0.15 5.31
C SER A 93 8.14 -0.16 6.26
N LEU A 94 7.91 0.74 7.20
CA LEU A 94 6.64 0.76 7.90
C LEU A 94 5.54 1.05 6.89
N PRO A 95 4.31 0.61 7.17
CA PRO A 95 3.21 0.86 6.23
C PRO A 95 2.77 2.32 6.28
N GLY A 96 2.24 2.77 5.15
CA GLY A 96 1.49 4.01 5.13
C GLY A 96 0.15 3.83 5.83
N THR A 97 -0.64 4.90 5.87
CA THR A 97 -1.96 4.85 6.50
C THR A 97 -2.86 3.89 5.73
N VAL A 98 -3.54 3.01 6.46
CA VAL A 98 -4.47 2.07 5.85
C VAL A 98 -5.69 2.82 5.33
N GLN A 99 -6.10 2.49 4.12
CA GLN A 99 -7.33 3.04 3.54
C GLN A 99 -8.39 1.95 3.56
N TRP A 100 -9.39 2.12 4.42
CA TRP A 100 -10.44 1.13 4.59
C TRP A 100 -11.61 1.42 3.66
N LEU A 101 -12.17 0.38 3.08
CA LEU A 101 -13.39 0.49 2.30
C LEU A 101 -14.56 0.21 3.22
N ILE A 102 -15.18 1.29 3.71
CA ILE A 102 -16.26 1.18 4.68
C ILE A 102 -17.57 0.89 3.97
N SER A 103 -17.77 1.47 2.78
CA SER A 103 -18.98 1.27 2.02
C SER A 103 -18.66 1.41 0.54
N LYS A 104 -19.30 0.57 -0.28
CA LYS A 104 -19.13 0.67 -1.72
C LYS A 104 -20.03 1.73 -2.34
N LYS A 105 -20.99 2.23 -1.59
CA LYS A 105 -21.90 3.25 -2.08
C LYS A 105 -21.19 4.58 -2.19
N THR A 106 -21.53 5.32 -3.22
CA THR A 106 -21.08 6.68 -3.38
C THR A 106 -22.21 7.59 -2.94
N GLU A 107 -21.92 8.46 -2.03
CA GLU A 107 -22.91 9.39 -1.53
C GLU A 107 -22.80 10.75 -2.18
#